data_fd0d2a5ebe31269a12abfe6a261d8ba6
#
_entry.id   fd0d2a5ebe31269a12abfe6a261d8ba6
#
_cell.length_a   1.000
_cell.length_b   1.000
_cell.length_c   1.000
_cell.angle_alpha   90.00
_cell.angle_beta   90.00
_cell.angle_gamma   90.00
#
_symmetry.space_group_name_H-M   'P 1'
#
loop_
_entity.id
_entity.type
_entity.pdbx_description
1 polymer ?
#
loop_
_entity_poly.entity_id
_entity_poly.type
_entity_poly.pdbx_seq_one_letter_code
_entity_poly.pdbx_strand_id
1 'polypeptide(L)'
;MKHIIVSGCARGIGEAVTRLLLDKGYRVTGMSRTDAESVTKKFNSKNFRYFKGDLSSSDDRASLVKFALDGFGQIDGLVNVAGVAPKVRADLLEMTEESYDFVMDINTKGTLFLTQAVANEMKNNTPENGLRGHICNISSLSAYTSSPNRGEYCISKAGVSMITKLFADRLAEYGIPVNEIRPGIIATDMTEGVKGKYDALIDGGLLPIKRWGTPEDIAAAVLSILSGGLPYMTGQSIDIDGGFHLRRL
;
A
#
# COMPACT_ATOMS: atom_id res chain seq x y z
N MET A 1 -16.82 -5.41 14.30
CA MET A 1 -15.59 -4.62 14.22
C MET A 1 -14.80 -5.17 13.04
N LYS A 2 -14.56 -4.36 12.00
CA LYS A 2 -13.91 -4.80 10.76
C LYS A 2 -12.43 -5.09 10.99
N HIS A 3 -11.93 -6.13 10.32
CA HIS A 3 -10.55 -6.59 10.40
C HIS A 3 -9.81 -6.32 9.09
N ILE A 4 -8.69 -5.62 9.17
CA ILE A 4 -7.88 -5.18 8.04
C ILE A 4 -6.47 -5.78 8.12
N ILE A 5 -5.99 -6.36 7.03
CA ILE A 5 -4.56 -6.69 6.88
C ILE A 5 -3.83 -5.49 6.31
N VAL A 6 -2.69 -5.11 6.89
CA VAL A 6 -1.82 -4.04 6.41
C VAL A 6 -0.41 -4.59 6.18
N SER A 7 0.00 -4.74 4.92
CA SER A 7 1.39 -5.06 4.61
C SER A 7 2.28 -3.81 4.73
N GLY A 8 3.50 -3.96 5.26
CA GLY A 8 4.41 -2.83 5.45
C GLY A 8 4.06 -1.91 6.63
N CYS A 9 3.40 -2.44 7.68
CA CYS A 9 2.84 -1.70 8.80
C CYS A 9 3.85 -1.00 9.73
N ALA A 10 5.14 -1.32 9.66
CA ALA A 10 6.10 -0.97 10.74
C ALA A 10 6.62 0.47 10.69
N ARG A 11 6.51 1.18 9.56
CA ARG A 11 7.04 2.54 9.34
C ARG A 11 6.29 3.30 8.26
N GLY A 12 6.51 4.61 8.20
CA GLY A 12 6.01 5.50 7.14
C GLY A 12 4.51 5.39 6.92
N ILE A 13 4.08 5.28 5.67
CA ILE A 13 2.66 5.22 5.30
C ILE A 13 1.94 4.06 6.00
N GLY A 14 2.56 2.86 6.05
CA GLY A 14 1.93 1.69 6.67
C GLY A 14 1.74 1.84 8.18
N GLU A 15 2.66 2.52 8.86
CA GLU A 15 2.50 2.86 10.28
C GLU A 15 1.33 3.83 10.49
N ALA A 16 1.28 4.92 9.71
CA ALA A 16 0.20 5.90 9.82
C ALA A 16 -1.18 5.29 9.51
N VAL A 17 -1.27 4.44 8.48
CA VAL A 17 -2.48 3.67 8.18
C VAL A 17 -2.89 2.79 9.36
N THR A 18 -1.95 2.02 9.92
CA THR A 18 -2.21 1.13 11.05
C THR A 18 -2.71 1.90 12.27
N ARG A 19 -2.05 3.01 12.64
CA ARG A 19 -2.49 3.87 13.76
C ARG A 19 -3.89 4.39 13.54
N LEU A 20 -4.15 4.99 12.39
CA LEU A 20 -5.46 5.57 12.09
C LEU A 20 -6.58 4.52 12.13
N LEU A 21 -6.33 3.33 11.58
CA LEU A 21 -7.32 2.24 11.62
C LEU A 21 -7.60 1.79 13.06
N LEU A 22 -6.58 1.62 13.89
CA LEU A 22 -6.74 1.27 15.30
C LEU A 22 -7.51 2.36 16.07
N ASP A 23 -7.21 3.64 15.85
CA ASP A 23 -7.89 4.77 16.46
C ASP A 23 -9.37 4.87 16.04
N LYS A 24 -9.70 4.39 14.85
CA LYS A 24 -11.07 4.28 14.33
C LYS A 24 -11.77 2.98 14.72
N GLY A 25 -11.17 2.17 15.57
CA GLY A 25 -11.77 0.97 16.13
C GLY A 25 -11.72 -0.26 15.23
N TYR A 26 -10.88 -0.28 14.19
CA TYR A 26 -10.65 -1.48 13.41
C TYR A 26 -9.74 -2.47 14.16
N ARG A 27 -9.85 -3.75 13.83
CA ARG A 27 -8.82 -4.75 14.13
C ARG A 27 -7.81 -4.75 13.00
N VAL A 28 -6.51 -4.81 13.33
CA VAL A 28 -5.45 -4.80 12.31
C VAL A 28 -4.49 -5.96 12.51
N THR A 29 -4.28 -6.73 11.45
CA THR A 29 -3.14 -7.64 11.34
C THR A 29 -2.07 -6.98 10.48
N GLY A 30 -0.98 -6.56 11.10
CA GLY A 30 0.15 -5.95 10.41
C GLY A 30 1.20 -6.97 10.01
N MET A 31 1.84 -6.78 8.85
CA MET A 31 2.98 -7.57 8.39
C MET A 31 4.15 -6.68 8.02
N SER A 32 5.35 -7.06 8.42
CA SER A 32 6.62 -6.54 7.89
C SER A 32 7.80 -7.44 8.30
N ARG A 33 9.00 -7.11 7.81
CA ARG A 33 10.24 -7.81 8.18
C ARG A 33 10.86 -7.31 9.48
N THR A 34 10.35 -6.23 10.03
CA THR A 34 10.85 -5.59 11.26
C THR A 34 10.70 -6.53 12.46
N ASP A 35 11.53 -6.36 13.46
CA ASP A 35 11.44 -7.14 14.67
C ASP A 35 10.08 -6.98 15.38
N ALA A 36 9.53 -8.12 15.85
CA ALA A 36 8.17 -8.17 16.38
C ALA A 36 8.01 -7.35 17.67
N GLU A 37 9.00 -7.35 18.55
CA GLU A 37 8.95 -6.64 19.83
C GLU A 37 8.84 -5.13 19.60
N SER A 38 9.64 -4.59 18.68
CA SER A 38 9.63 -3.16 18.37
C SER A 38 8.30 -2.70 17.78
N VAL A 39 7.68 -3.52 16.92
CA VAL A 39 6.39 -3.19 16.26
C VAL A 39 5.23 -3.31 17.25
N THR A 40 5.19 -4.37 18.06
CA THR A 40 4.11 -4.57 19.02
C THR A 40 4.11 -3.52 20.13
N LYS A 41 5.29 -3.10 20.60
CA LYS A 41 5.43 -1.97 21.55
C LYS A 41 4.90 -0.66 20.97
N LYS A 42 5.12 -0.43 19.67
CA LYS A 42 4.70 0.78 18.95
C LYS A 42 3.18 0.94 18.90
N PHE A 43 2.45 -0.16 18.73
CA PHE A 43 0.99 -0.11 18.58
C PHE A 43 0.21 -0.48 19.83
N ASN A 44 0.79 -1.18 20.79
CA ASN A 44 0.27 -1.56 22.12
C ASN A 44 -1.28 -1.60 22.24
N SER A 45 -1.93 -2.38 21.39
CA SER A 45 -3.39 -2.47 21.30
C SER A 45 -3.85 -3.93 21.21
N LYS A 46 -4.91 -4.28 21.95
CA LYS A 46 -5.57 -5.61 21.85
C LYS A 46 -6.19 -5.85 20.47
N ASN A 47 -6.41 -4.80 19.70
CA ASN A 47 -6.94 -4.84 18.34
C ASN A 47 -5.81 -4.95 17.29
N PHE A 48 -4.56 -5.02 17.69
CA PHE A 48 -3.42 -5.19 16.81
C PHE A 48 -2.75 -6.55 16.99
N ARG A 49 -2.49 -7.21 15.88
CA ARG A 49 -1.64 -8.41 15.81
C ARG A 49 -0.55 -8.20 14.77
N TYR A 50 0.61 -8.73 15.04
CA TYR A 50 1.75 -8.56 14.15
C TYR A 50 2.30 -9.91 13.69
N PHE A 51 2.49 -10.04 12.40
CA PHE A 51 3.15 -11.14 11.73
C PHE A 51 4.48 -10.67 11.14
N LYS A 52 5.60 -11.22 11.61
CA LYS A 52 6.91 -10.97 11.01
C LYS A 52 7.08 -11.89 9.81
N GLY A 53 7.23 -11.29 8.61
CA GLY A 53 7.36 -12.06 7.38
C GLY A 53 7.84 -11.22 6.22
N ASP A 54 8.23 -11.89 5.13
CA ASP A 54 8.66 -11.29 3.87
C ASP A 54 7.58 -11.45 2.80
N LEU A 55 7.16 -10.34 2.22
CA LEU A 55 6.12 -10.34 1.18
C LEU A 55 6.54 -11.09 -0.10
N SER A 56 7.84 -11.23 -0.37
CA SER A 56 8.35 -12.02 -1.49
C SER A 56 8.18 -13.52 -1.29
N SER A 57 8.11 -13.99 -0.03
CA SER A 57 7.94 -15.42 0.34
C SER A 57 6.48 -15.87 0.16
N SER A 58 6.26 -16.95 -0.60
CA SER A 58 4.95 -17.58 -0.76
C SER A 58 4.41 -18.13 0.56
N ASP A 59 5.28 -18.74 1.35
CA ASP A 59 4.92 -19.38 2.61
C ASP A 59 4.53 -18.33 3.66
N ASP A 60 5.24 -17.20 3.68
CA ASP A 60 4.91 -16.10 4.60
C ASP A 60 3.56 -15.46 4.23
N ARG A 61 3.24 -15.30 2.94
CA ARG A 61 1.93 -14.79 2.52
C ARG A 61 0.79 -15.73 2.93
N ALA A 62 0.96 -17.04 2.73
CA ALA A 62 -0.04 -18.03 3.15
C ALA A 62 -0.18 -18.06 4.68
N SER A 63 0.94 -18.05 5.40
CA SER A 63 0.97 -18.02 6.86
C SER A 63 0.36 -16.76 7.45
N LEU A 64 0.56 -15.59 6.81
CA LEU A 64 -0.07 -14.34 7.20
C LEU A 64 -1.61 -14.42 7.16
N VAL A 65 -2.16 -14.94 6.06
CA VAL A 65 -3.62 -15.07 5.90
C VAL A 65 -4.19 -15.98 6.98
N LYS A 66 -3.57 -17.15 7.20
CA LYS A 66 -3.96 -18.05 8.28
C LYS A 66 -3.86 -17.39 9.64
N PHE A 67 -2.76 -16.71 9.95
CA PHE A 67 -2.55 -15.99 11.21
C PHE A 67 -3.61 -14.90 11.45
N ALA A 68 -4.01 -14.19 10.39
CA ALA A 68 -5.05 -13.17 10.44
C ALA A 68 -6.42 -13.80 10.79
N LEU A 69 -6.79 -14.88 10.12
CA LEU A 69 -8.03 -15.63 10.36
C LEU A 69 -8.06 -16.22 11.77
N ASP A 70 -7.00 -16.91 12.20
CA ASP A 70 -6.89 -17.49 13.54
C ASP A 70 -6.99 -16.42 14.65
N GLY A 71 -6.62 -15.19 14.35
CA GLY A 71 -6.58 -14.10 15.32
C GLY A 71 -7.87 -13.33 15.50
N PHE A 72 -8.45 -12.90 14.40
CA PHE A 72 -9.61 -12.02 14.39
C PHE A 72 -10.78 -12.55 13.56
N GLY A 73 -10.65 -13.75 13.00
CA GLY A 73 -11.67 -14.35 12.14
C GLY A 73 -11.67 -13.73 10.73
N GLN A 74 -12.86 -13.36 10.27
CA GLN A 74 -13.08 -12.79 8.93
C GLN A 74 -12.14 -11.63 8.62
N ILE A 75 -11.65 -11.57 7.37
CA ILE A 75 -10.86 -10.46 6.84
C ILE A 75 -11.78 -9.55 6.02
N ASP A 76 -11.94 -8.29 6.44
CA ASP A 76 -12.83 -7.30 5.82
C ASP A 76 -12.08 -6.32 4.91
N GLY A 77 -10.74 -6.29 4.98
CA GLY A 77 -9.95 -5.42 4.13
C GLY A 77 -8.49 -5.81 4.02
N LEU A 78 -7.88 -5.34 2.93
CA LEU A 78 -6.45 -5.45 2.67
C LEU A 78 -5.90 -4.10 2.24
N VAL A 79 -4.81 -3.65 2.88
CA VAL A 79 -4.04 -2.49 2.43
C VAL A 79 -2.63 -2.96 2.08
N ASN A 80 -2.32 -2.95 0.80
CA ASN A 80 -0.99 -3.27 0.29
C ASN A 80 -0.12 -2.02 0.30
N VAL A 81 0.66 -1.82 1.37
CA VAL A 81 1.60 -0.70 1.51
C VAL A 81 3.04 -1.13 1.28
N ALA A 82 3.38 -2.39 1.61
CA ALA A 82 4.73 -2.89 1.50
C ALA A 82 5.31 -2.62 0.11
N GLY A 83 6.51 -2.06 0.09
CA GLY A 83 7.23 -1.80 -1.15
C GLY A 83 8.64 -1.31 -0.84
N VAL A 84 9.52 -1.51 -1.80
CA VAL A 84 10.93 -1.12 -1.73
C VAL A 84 11.31 -0.30 -2.96
N ALA A 85 12.29 0.59 -2.79
CA ALA A 85 13.06 1.17 -3.88
C ALA A 85 14.27 0.27 -4.17
N PRO A 86 14.93 0.41 -5.33
CA PRO A 86 16.20 -0.25 -5.57
C PRO A 86 17.24 0.15 -4.50
N LYS A 87 18.11 -0.79 -4.13
CA LYS A 87 19.18 -0.55 -3.14
C LYS A 87 20.17 0.49 -3.63
N VAL A 88 20.45 0.45 -4.93
CA VAL A 88 21.28 1.40 -5.65
C VAL A 88 20.45 1.98 -6.77
N ARG A 89 20.41 3.30 -6.88
CA ARG A 89 19.77 3.99 -8.01
C ARG A 89 20.74 4.04 -9.17
N ALA A 90 20.58 3.15 -10.12
CA ALA A 90 21.37 3.09 -11.33
C ALA A 90 20.60 3.66 -12.54
N ASP A 91 21.31 4.14 -13.53
CA ASP A 91 20.72 4.47 -14.83
C ASP A 91 20.01 3.23 -15.43
N LEU A 92 18.97 3.44 -16.20
CA LEU A 92 18.20 2.35 -16.82
C LEU A 92 19.09 1.44 -17.71
N LEU A 93 20.14 2.00 -18.31
CA LEU A 93 21.09 1.23 -19.14
C LEU A 93 22.08 0.41 -18.29
N GLU A 94 22.15 0.65 -16.98
CA GLU A 94 23.07 -0.02 -16.05
C GLU A 94 22.30 -0.84 -14.98
N MET A 95 20.97 -0.84 -15.03
CA MET A 95 20.13 -1.60 -14.10
C MET A 95 20.44 -3.11 -14.23
N THR A 96 20.64 -3.79 -13.09
CA THR A 96 20.90 -5.23 -13.08
C THR A 96 19.62 -6.04 -12.91
N GLU A 97 19.64 -7.29 -13.39
CA GLU A 97 18.49 -8.22 -13.20
C GLU A 97 18.21 -8.47 -11.72
N GLU A 98 19.24 -8.52 -10.85
CA GLU A 98 19.05 -8.73 -9.41
C GLU A 98 18.34 -7.54 -8.75
N SER A 99 18.59 -6.30 -9.20
CA SER A 99 17.87 -5.12 -8.74
C SER A 99 16.43 -5.16 -9.20
N TYR A 100 16.21 -5.52 -10.46
CA TYR A 100 14.87 -5.70 -11.03
C TYR A 100 14.09 -6.77 -10.27
N ASP A 101 14.62 -7.97 -10.11
CA ASP A 101 13.98 -9.08 -9.42
C ASP A 101 13.66 -8.73 -7.97
N PHE A 102 14.60 -8.14 -7.25
CA PHE A 102 14.38 -7.69 -5.87
C PHE A 102 13.18 -6.74 -5.74
N VAL A 103 13.06 -5.77 -6.63
CA VAL A 103 11.95 -4.80 -6.59
C VAL A 103 10.65 -5.43 -7.06
N MET A 104 10.67 -6.22 -8.12
CA MET A 104 9.48 -6.86 -8.69
C MET A 104 8.92 -7.95 -7.78
N ASP A 105 9.75 -8.76 -7.15
CA ASP A 105 9.32 -9.81 -6.23
C ASP A 105 8.54 -9.24 -5.03
N ILE A 106 8.97 -8.11 -4.50
CA ILE A 106 8.29 -7.48 -3.37
C ILE A 106 7.11 -6.63 -3.83
N ASN A 107 7.33 -5.67 -4.74
CA ASN A 107 6.32 -4.66 -5.05
C ASN A 107 5.17 -5.20 -5.89
N THR A 108 5.47 -6.07 -6.86
CA THR A 108 4.49 -6.53 -7.86
C THR A 108 4.01 -7.95 -7.54
N LYS A 109 4.92 -8.91 -7.52
CA LYS A 109 4.59 -10.33 -7.26
C LYS A 109 4.02 -10.52 -5.86
N GLY A 110 4.65 -9.92 -4.84
CA GLY A 110 4.16 -9.98 -3.47
C GLY A 110 2.77 -9.39 -3.31
N THR A 111 2.53 -8.21 -3.87
CA THR A 111 1.21 -7.55 -3.87
C THR A 111 0.16 -8.38 -4.60
N LEU A 112 0.49 -8.92 -5.80
CA LEU A 112 -0.42 -9.75 -6.58
C LEU A 112 -0.90 -10.96 -5.79
N PHE A 113 0.03 -11.76 -5.27
CA PHE A 113 -0.30 -13.03 -4.61
C PHE A 113 -0.85 -12.86 -3.20
N LEU A 114 -0.50 -11.80 -2.46
CA LEU A 114 -1.19 -11.49 -1.22
C LEU A 114 -2.64 -11.06 -1.49
N THR A 115 -2.86 -10.23 -2.50
CA THR A 115 -4.22 -9.83 -2.93
C THR A 115 -5.04 -11.06 -3.31
N GLN A 116 -4.46 -11.99 -4.09
CA GLN A 116 -5.13 -13.24 -4.48
C GLN A 116 -5.51 -14.09 -3.26
N ALA A 117 -4.58 -14.30 -2.33
CA ALA A 117 -4.81 -15.12 -1.14
C ALA A 117 -5.93 -14.51 -0.27
N VAL A 118 -5.87 -13.21 0.01
CA VAL A 118 -6.88 -12.51 0.81
C VAL A 118 -8.24 -12.45 0.11
N ALA A 119 -8.27 -12.19 -1.20
CA ALA A 119 -9.51 -12.16 -1.98
C ALA A 119 -10.23 -13.52 -1.99
N ASN A 120 -9.48 -14.64 -2.00
CA ASN A 120 -10.04 -15.97 -1.91
C ASN A 120 -10.75 -16.24 -0.58
N GLU A 121 -10.31 -15.63 0.52
CA GLU A 121 -11.03 -15.67 1.79
C GLU A 121 -12.22 -14.69 1.79
N MET A 122 -12.00 -13.44 1.37
CA MET A 122 -13.03 -12.40 1.37
C MET A 122 -14.28 -12.75 0.58
N LYS A 123 -14.16 -13.47 -0.55
CA LYS A 123 -15.32 -13.85 -1.37
C LYS A 123 -16.33 -14.72 -0.62
N ASN A 124 -15.91 -15.35 0.47
CA ASN A 124 -16.75 -16.20 1.32
C ASN A 124 -17.41 -15.42 2.49
N ASN A 125 -17.06 -14.13 2.67
CA ASN A 125 -17.64 -13.30 3.72
C ASN A 125 -19.13 -13.10 3.50
N THR A 126 -19.89 -12.95 4.57
CA THR A 126 -21.27 -12.47 4.50
C THR A 126 -21.25 -11.00 4.08
N PRO A 127 -21.96 -10.61 3.01
CA PRO A 127 -21.95 -9.24 2.56
C PRO A 127 -22.69 -8.31 3.53
N GLU A 128 -22.10 -7.16 3.81
CA GLU A 128 -22.75 -6.05 4.53
C GLU A 128 -23.03 -4.92 3.53
N ASN A 129 -24.29 -4.54 3.35
CA ASN A 129 -24.71 -3.57 2.32
C ASN A 129 -24.23 -3.90 0.90
N GLY A 130 -24.18 -5.20 0.56
CA GLY A 130 -23.72 -5.68 -0.75
C GLY A 130 -22.19 -5.81 -0.89
N LEU A 131 -21.41 -5.45 0.14
CA LEU A 131 -19.95 -5.49 0.12
C LEU A 131 -19.43 -6.60 1.05
N ARG A 132 -18.42 -7.36 0.58
CA ARG A 132 -17.71 -8.38 1.35
C ARG A 132 -16.37 -7.93 1.90
N GLY A 133 -15.87 -6.80 1.45
CA GLY A 133 -14.61 -6.23 1.91
C GLY A 133 -14.10 -5.17 0.95
N HIS A 134 -12.92 -4.63 1.23
CA HIS A 134 -12.27 -3.60 0.41
C HIS A 134 -10.77 -3.90 0.26
N ILE A 135 -10.22 -3.65 -0.91
CA ILE A 135 -8.77 -3.73 -1.15
C ILE A 135 -8.26 -2.36 -1.60
N CYS A 136 -7.21 -1.88 -0.94
CA CYS A 136 -6.52 -0.65 -1.27
C CYS A 136 -5.04 -0.93 -1.53
N ASN A 137 -4.56 -0.62 -2.73
CA ASN A 137 -3.16 -0.75 -3.11
C ASN A 137 -2.47 0.62 -3.03
N ILE A 138 -1.28 0.67 -2.46
CA ILE A 138 -0.44 1.87 -2.49
C ILE A 138 0.59 1.72 -3.62
N SER A 139 0.32 2.41 -4.73
CA SER A 139 1.26 2.48 -5.82
C SER A 139 2.19 3.71 -5.71
N SER A 140 2.19 4.61 -6.64
CA SER A 140 2.99 5.84 -6.66
C SER A 140 2.65 6.67 -7.89
N LEU A 141 2.93 7.96 -7.88
CA LEU A 141 3.01 8.76 -9.11
C LEU A 141 4.01 8.15 -10.12
N SER A 142 4.99 7.37 -9.66
CA SER A 142 5.93 6.64 -10.52
C SER A 142 5.27 5.54 -11.37
N ALA A 143 4.01 5.23 -11.16
CA ALA A 143 3.25 4.33 -12.02
C ALA A 143 3.00 4.91 -13.44
N TYR A 144 3.11 6.23 -13.59
CA TYR A 144 2.88 6.93 -14.87
C TYR A 144 3.91 8.03 -15.17
N THR A 145 4.83 8.33 -14.24
CA THR A 145 5.93 9.27 -14.47
C THR A 145 7.24 8.54 -14.71
N SER A 146 8.09 9.12 -15.54
CA SER A 146 9.42 8.56 -15.84
C SER A 146 10.46 8.95 -14.79
N SER A 147 11.27 7.98 -14.37
CA SER A 147 12.46 8.19 -13.56
C SER A 147 13.54 7.18 -13.98
N PRO A 148 14.43 7.52 -14.95
CA PRO A 148 15.40 6.59 -15.50
C PRO A 148 16.32 5.95 -14.45
N ASN A 149 16.63 6.65 -13.36
CA ASN A 149 17.52 6.16 -12.30
C ASN A 149 16.83 5.22 -11.27
N ARG A 150 15.65 4.72 -11.58
CA ARG A 150 14.89 3.72 -10.80
C ARG A 150 13.82 3.08 -11.66
N GLY A 151 14.21 2.64 -12.84
CA GLY A 151 13.30 2.06 -13.85
C GLY A 151 12.47 0.91 -13.30
N GLU A 152 13.10 -0.02 -12.57
CA GLU A 152 12.45 -1.17 -11.94
C GLU A 152 11.34 -0.76 -10.94
N TYR A 153 11.54 0.35 -10.21
CA TYR A 153 10.51 0.88 -9.33
C TYR A 153 9.30 1.42 -10.11
N CYS A 154 9.56 2.16 -11.18
CA CYS A 154 8.48 2.67 -12.04
C CYS A 154 7.68 1.52 -12.66
N ILE A 155 8.37 0.51 -13.20
CA ILE A 155 7.75 -0.70 -13.76
C ILE A 155 6.92 -1.41 -12.69
N SER A 156 7.47 -1.59 -11.49
CA SER A 156 6.76 -2.25 -10.40
C SER A 156 5.48 -1.52 -9.99
N LYS A 157 5.51 -0.20 -9.93
CA LYS A 157 4.34 0.61 -9.55
C LYS A 157 3.30 0.70 -10.67
N ALA A 158 3.71 0.68 -11.92
CA ALA A 158 2.80 0.47 -13.06
C ALA A 158 2.14 -0.91 -12.99
N GLY A 159 2.89 -1.94 -12.60
CA GLY A 159 2.38 -3.28 -12.33
C GLY A 159 1.31 -3.30 -11.24
N VAL A 160 1.52 -2.58 -10.12
CA VAL A 160 0.51 -2.44 -9.06
C VAL A 160 -0.77 -1.77 -9.56
N SER A 161 -0.66 -0.76 -10.43
CA SER A 161 -1.83 -0.13 -11.07
C SER A 161 -2.60 -1.12 -11.95
N MET A 162 -1.90 -1.99 -12.67
CA MET A 162 -2.57 -3.04 -13.47
C MET A 162 -3.20 -4.11 -12.57
N ILE A 163 -2.53 -4.53 -11.50
CA ILE A 163 -3.08 -5.44 -10.49
C ILE A 163 -4.41 -4.88 -9.94
N THR A 164 -4.45 -3.59 -9.63
CA THR A 164 -5.68 -2.93 -9.15
C THR A 164 -6.83 -3.10 -10.14
N LYS A 165 -6.60 -2.83 -11.42
CA LYS A 165 -7.63 -2.96 -12.47
C LYS A 165 -8.11 -4.40 -12.65
N LEU A 166 -7.18 -5.35 -12.72
CA LEU A 166 -7.49 -6.76 -12.91
C LEU A 166 -8.34 -7.33 -11.75
N PHE A 167 -7.95 -7.00 -10.51
CA PHE A 167 -8.73 -7.45 -9.36
C PHE A 167 -10.03 -6.66 -9.18
N ALA A 168 -10.09 -5.39 -9.56
CA ALA A 168 -11.32 -4.61 -9.55
C ALA A 168 -12.39 -5.22 -10.46
N ASP A 169 -12.00 -5.57 -11.68
CA ASP A 169 -12.89 -6.25 -12.63
C ASP A 169 -13.29 -7.63 -12.13
N ARG A 170 -12.32 -8.45 -11.73
CA ARG A 170 -12.56 -9.84 -11.32
C ARG A 170 -13.38 -9.97 -10.03
N LEU A 171 -13.24 -9.04 -9.09
CA LEU A 171 -13.87 -9.13 -7.77
C LEU A 171 -15.19 -8.34 -7.66
N ALA A 172 -15.57 -7.61 -8.69
CA ALA A 172 -16.82 -6.84 -8.71
C ALA A 172 -18.05 -7.72 -8.44
N GLU A 173 -18.12 -8.90 -9.05
CA GLU A 173 -19.22 -9.86 -8.85
C GLU A 173 -19.34 -10.35 -7.39
N TYR A 174 -18.27 -10.29 -6.60
CA TYR A 174 -18.26 -10.65 -5.19
C TYR A 174 -18.55 -9.47 -4.26
N GLY A 175 -18.70 -8.25 -4.79
CA GLY A 175 -18.86 -7.05 -3.95
C GLY A 175 -17.57 -6.72 -3.17
N ILE A 176 -16.41 -6.86 -3.80
CA ILE A 176 -15.10 -6.51 -3.23
C ILE A 176 -14.46 -5.43 -4.10
N PRO A 177 -14.69 -4.14 -3.83
CA PRO A 177 -14.03 -3.06 -4.54
C PRO A 177 -12.51 -3.07 -4.32
N VAL A 178 -11.77 -2.81 -5.40
CA VAL A 178 -10.31 -2.70 -5.39
C VAL A 178 -9.91 -1.36 -5.99
N ASN A 179 -9.23 -0.53 -5.21
CA ASN A 179 -8.78 0.79 -5.65
C ASN A 179 -7.32 1.02 -5.29
N GLU A 180 -6.69 2.02 -5.88
CA GLU A 180 -5.33 2.38 -5.57
C GLU A 180 -5.21 3.84 -5.15
N ILE A 181 -4.25 4.11 -4.28
CA ILE A 181 -3.76 5.45 -3.97
C ILE A 181 -2.37 5.58 -4.58
N ARG A 182 -2.13 6.70 -5.24
CA ARG A 182 -0.85 7.12 -5.80
C ARG A 182 -0.27 8.27 -4.99
N PRO A 183 0.60 7.97 -4.00
CA PRO A 183 1.29 9.02 -3.26
C PRO A 183 2.20 9.85 -4.16
N GLY A 184 2.25 11.15 -3.89
CA GLY A 184 3.24 12.05 -4.44
C GLY A 184 4.56 12.03 -3.66
N ILE A 185 5.08 13.20 -3.34
CA ILE A 185 6.31 13.39 -2.56
C ILE A 185 5.93 13.39 -1.08
N ILE A 186 6.08 12.24 -0.42
CA ILE A 186 5.71 12.03 0.99
C ILE A 186 6.96 11.96 1.87
N ALA A 187 6.94 12.65 3.00
CA ALA A 187 8.01 12.63 3.99
C ALA A 187 8.05 11.28 4.72
N THR A 188 9.02 10.45 4.35
CA THR A 188 9.25 9.11 4.93
C THR A 188 10.75 8.80 4.90
N ASP A 189 11.20 7.78 5.63
CA ASP A 189 12.60 7.31 5.57
C ASP A 189 13.07 7.03 4.12
N MET A 190 12.17 6.59 3.25
CA MET A 190 12.50 6.30 1.83
C MET A 190 12.89 7.56 1.04
N THR A 191 12.40 8.73 1.46
CA THR A 191 12.63 10.02 0.80
C THR A 191 13.66 10.89 1.49
N GLU A 192 14.13 10.51 2.68
CA GLU A 192 15.07 11.29 3.49
C GLU A 192 16.36 11.62 2.73
N GLY A 193 16.94 10.64 2.04
CA GLY A 193 18.18 10.81 1.25
C GLY A 193 18.08 11.78 0.06
N VAL A 194 16.87 12.21 -0.29
CA VAL A 194 16.61 13.15 -1.40
C VAL A 194 15.88 14.42 -0.93
N LYS A 195 15.78 14.62 0.39
CA LYS A 195 15.00 15.70 0.99
C LYS A 195 15.40 17.07 0.47
N GLY A 196 16.68 17.44 0.52
CA GLY A 196 17.15 18.77 0.10
C GLY A 196 16.86 19.09 -1.38
N LYS A 197 16.89 18.05 -2.25
CA LYS A 197 16.49 18.23 -3.66
C LYS A 197 15.00 18.60 -3.78
N TYR A 198 14.14 17.89 -3.06
CA TYR A 198 12.70 18.14 -3.13
C TYR A 198 12.27 19.39 -2.38
N ASP A 199 12.95 19.78 -1.29
CA ASP A 199 12.71 21.05 -0.61
C ASP A 199 12.84 22.21 -1.61
N ALA A 200 13.96 22.30 -2.33
CA ALA A 200 14.17 23.35 -3.34
C ALA A 200 13.14 23.33 -4.48
N LEU A 201 12.71 22.14 -4.92
CA LEU A 201 11.70 22.01 -5.98
C LEU A 201 10.30 22.42 -5.50
N ILE A 202 9.94 22.09 -4.27
CA ILE A 202 8.64 22.45 -3.67
C ILE A 202 8.59 23.97 -3.44
N ASP A 203 9.65 24.56 -2.89
CA ASP A 203 9.79 26.01 -2.72
C ASP A 203 9.72 26.75 -4.07
N GLY A 204 10.33 26.14 -5.10
CA GLY A 204 10.27 26.60 -6.49
C GLY A 204 8.91 26.42 -7.17
N GLY A 205 7.91 25.90 -6.46
CA GLY A 205 6.54 25.78 -6.97
C GLY A 205 6.25 24.49 -7.76
N LEU A 206 7.03 23.43 -7.57
CA LEU A 206 6.77 22.11 -8.18
C LEU A 206 5.34 21.62 -7.86
N LEU A 207 4.91 21.80 -6.60
CA LEU A 207 3.60 21.37 -6.13
C LEU A 207 2.66 22.57 -5.98
N PRO A 208 1.40 22.50 -6.47
CA PRO A 208 0.37 23.47 -6.13
C PRO A 208 0.15 23.60 -4.62
N ILE A 209 0.07 22.48 -3.90
CA ILE A 209 0.08 22.47 -2.43
C ILE A 209 1.54 22.47 -1.99
N LYS A 210 2.07 23.64 -1.64
CA LYS A 210 3.50 23.92 -1.38
C LYS A 210 3.99 23.31 -0.07
N ARG A 211 3.89 21.99 0.07
CA ARG A 211 4.46 21.23 1.18
C ARG A 211 4.71 19.78 0.79
N TRP A 212 5.53 19.13 1.54
CA TRP A 212 5.58 17.67 1.56
C TRP A 212 4.22 17.11 1.94
N GLY A 213 3.83 16.01 1.30
CA GLY A 213 2.78 15.16 1.85
C GLY A 213 3.28 14.44 3.08
N THR A 214 2.37 14.04 3.96
CA THR A 214 2.68 13.25 5.15
C THR A 214 2.10 11.84 5.03
N PRO A 215 2.62 10.86 5.79
CA PRO A 215 2.00 9.55 5.89
C PRO A 215 0.52 9.60 6.28
N GLU A 216 0.14 10.58 7.10
CA GLU A 216 -1.24 10.81 7.56
C GLU A 216 -2.16 11.28 6.43
N ASP A 217 -1.68 12.06 5.45
CA ASP A 217 -2.44 12.42 4.26
C ASP A 217 -2.86 11.15 3.48
N ILE A 218 -1.96 10.18 3.39
CA ILE A 218 -2.23 8.90 2.71
C ILE A 218 -3.15 8.02 3.56
N ALA A 219 -2.93 7.96 4.87
CA ALA A 219 -3.76 7.17 5.79
C ALA A 219 -5.22 7.64 5.77
N ALA A 220 -5.47 8.94 5.70
CA ALA A 220 -6.82 9.51 5.59
C ALA A 220 -7.52 9.06 4.30
N ALA A 221 -6.81 9.04 3.17
CA ALA A 221 -7.34 8.56 1.90
C ALA A 221 -7.64 7.05 1.94
N VAL A 222 -6.76 6.24 2.55
CA VAL A 222 -6.99 4.80 2.77
C VAL A 222 -8.25 4.58 3.60
N LEU A 223 -8.41 5.31 4.70
CA LEU A 223 -9.60 5.20 5.55
C LEU A 223 -10.88 5.53 4.77
N SER A 224 -10.85 6.56 3.92
CA SER A 224 -12.00 6.95 3.09
C SER A 224 -12.43 5.82 2.13
N ILE A 225 -11.47 5.07 1.57
CA ILE A 225 -11.76 3.89 0.73
C ILE A 225 -12.35 2.76 1.57
N LEU A 226 -11.75 2.45 2.74
CA LEU A 226 -12.14 1.31 3.57
C LEU A 226 -13.46 1.53 4.34
N SER A 227 -13.88 2.77 4.51
CA SER A 227 -15.09 3.11 5.28
C SER A 227 -16.39 2.66 4.61
N GLY A 228 -16.35 2.35 3.30
CA GLY A 228 -17.53 2.02 2.52
C GLY A 228 -18.36 3.24 2.08
N GLY A 229 -17.85 4.45 2.29
CA GLY A 229 -18.52 5.69 1.87
C GLY A 229 -18.59 5.90 0.35
N LEU A 230 -17.89 5.06 -0.43
CA LEU A 230 -17.85 5.12 -1.90
C LEU A 230 -18.23 3.77 -2.51
N PRO A 231 -19.49 3.30 -2.34
CA PRO A 231 -19.87 1.92 -2.65
C PRO A 231 -19.90 1.60 -4.14
N TYR A 232 -19.94 2.63 -5.01
CA TYR A 232 -19.94 2.47 -6.48
C TYR A 232 -18.57 2.77 -7.11
N MET A 233 -17.49 2.69 -6.31
CA MET A 233 -16.13 2.98 -6.76
C MET A 233 -15.28 1.72 -6.74
N THR A 234 -14.80 1.28 -7.93
CA THR A 234 -13.78 0.24 -8.07
C THR A 234 -12.88 0.53 -9.26
N GLY A 235 -11.64 0.01 -9.24
CA GLY A 235 -10.65 0.19 -10.31
C GLY A 235 -10.06 1.60 -10.41
N GLN A 236 -10.34 2.47 -9.44
CA GLN A 236 -9.88 3.85 -9.46
C GLN A 236 -8.46 4.01 -8.93
N SER A 237 -7.76 4.94 -9.56
CA SER A 237 -6.46 5.44 -9.13
C SER A 237 -6.63 6.85 -8.59
N ILE A 238 -6.31 7.08 -7.32
CA ILE A 238 -6.48 8.36 -6.63
C ILE A 238 -5.12 8.95 -6.34
N ASP A 239 -4.79 10.07 -7.00
CA ASP A 239 -3.55 10.79 -6.76
C ASP A 239 -3.66 11.63 -5.47
N ILE A 240 -2.81 11.34 -4.49
CA ILE A 240 -2.63 12.11 -3.26
C ILE A 240 -1.22 12.68 -3.30
N ASP A 241 -1.03 13.74 -4.07
CA ASP A 241 0.27 14.20 -4.53
C ASP A 241 0.48 15.73 -4.47
N GLY A 242 -0.43 16.45 -3.83
CA GLY A 242 -0.36 17.92 -3.74
C GLY A 242 -0.56 18.64 -5.08
N GLY A 243 -1.12 17.95 -6.06
CA GLY A 243 -1.35 18.47 -7.41
C GLY A 243 -0.15 18.29 -8.35
N PHE A 244 0.80 17.41 -8.04
CA PHE A 244 1.95 17.11 -8.92
C PHE A 244 1.52 16.65 -10.32
N HIS A 245 0.43 15.88 -10.42
CA HIS A 245 -0.10 15.35 -11.68
C HIS A 245 -0.66 16.42 -12.62
N LEU A 246 -0.93 17.62 -12.14
CA LEU A 246 -1.50 18.69 -12.95
C LEU A 246 -0.47 19.23 -13.96
N ARG A 247 -0.85 19.23 -15.23
CA ARG A 247 -0.10 19.97 -16.23
C ARG A 247 -0.41 21.45 -16.07
N ARG A 248 0.63 22.25 -15.80
CA ARG A 248 0.49 23.72 -15.61
C ARG A 248 1.14 24.45 -16.76
N LEU A 249 0.50 25.54 -17.18
CA LEU A 249 1.01 26.48 -18.18
C LEU A 249 2.01 27.44 -17.54
#